data_f76a3cc56609f53e0abb237c07413f26
#
_entry.id   f76a3cc56609f53e0abb237c07413f26
#
_cell.length_a   1.000
_cell.length_b   1.000
_cell.length_c   1.000
_cell.angle_alpha   90.00
_cell.angle_beta   90.00
_cell.angle_gamma   90.00
#
_symmetry.space_group_name_H-M   'P 1'
#
loop_
_entity.id
_entity.type
_entity.pdbx_description
1 polymer ?
#
loop_
_entity_poly.entity_id
_entity_poly.type
_entity_poly.pdbx_seq_one_letter_code
_entity_poly.pdbx_strand_id
1 'polypeptide(L)'
;MPTLEVTLQKRLASFHLNVSFTANKELVVLFGPSGSGKSLTLQAIAGTISPDVGCIVLDGQPLYDSTRRHNLPPQQRRVGYVPQHYALFPHLTVADNIAFGLRRIPRHIRVQRVTELLALFGMQGFEQRLPRQLSGGQQQRVALARALAVQPRLLLLDEPFTALDDVLRDTLRQELAQVQAHWDITVLLVTHDLADVFALAQCVVVYDGGQVIQQGRRDDVFFRPQNRRVAEFVRTGNILPAVVDRAEAETLWLRWQGYAIAAAPQPLAPGTPVYLCIRPAQVLIVRPERLSARRRDNLLCGDIIRETIHAETYTLYLRLENSTAVYDLEITVPSYVYHRLGLHTEKRITVELSRQAIHVIHPRETPAPTLPLCSPCASRQP
;
A
#
# COMPACT_ATOMS: atom_id res chain seq x y z
N MET A 1 1.31 -2.91 -22.71
CA MET A 1 0.89 -4.16 -22.06
C MET A 1 1.53 -4.20 -20.69
N PRO A 2 0.87 -4.72 -19.64
CA PRO A 2 1.47 -4.83 -18.32
C PRO A 2 2.71 -5.73 -18.36
N THR A 3 3.71 -5.39 -17.55
CA THR A 3 4.95 -6.16 -17.43
C THR A 3 4.73 -7.48 -16.66
N LEU A 4 3.86 -7.43 -15.62
CA LEU A 4 3.48 -8.59 -14.82
C LEU A 4 1.96 -8.74 -14.79
N GLU A 5 1.47 -9.93 -15.08
CA GLU A 5 0.07 -10.32 -14.95
C GLU A 5 -0.02 -11.52 -14.01
N VAL A 6 -0.85 -11.41 -12.99
CA VAL A 6 -1.03 -12.45 -11.98
C VAL A 6 -2.52 -12.74 -11.83
N THR A 7 -2.90 -13.98 -12.10
CA THR A 7 -4.22 -14.52 -11.76
C THR A 7 -3.99 -15.90 -11.18
N LEU A 8 -4.28 -16.10 -9.89
CA LEU A 8 -3.99 -17.37 -9.25
C LEU A 8 -4.97 -17.71 -8.13
N GLN A 9 -5.17 -19.01 -7.96
CA GLN A 9 -5.90 -19.57 -6.85
C GLN A 9 -5.03 -20.59 -6.14
N LYS A 10 -5.08 -20.57 -4.80
CA LYS A 10 -4.42 -21.57 -3.94
C LYS A 10 -5.27 -21.87 -2.74
N ARG A 11 -5.59 -23.14 -2.53
CA ARG A 11 -6.28 -23.62 -1.34
C ARG A 11 -5.27 -24.16 -0.34
N LEU A 12 -5.37 -23.71 0.88
CA LEU A 12 -4.72 -24.28 2.06
C LEU A 12 -5.80 -24.76 3.01
N ALA A 13 -5.46 -25.52 4.04
CA ALA A 13 -6.45 -26.16 4.93
C ALA A 13 -7.56 -25.23 5.45
N SER A 14 -7.19 -23.99 5.85
CA SER A 14 -8.11 -23.00 6.42
C SER A 14 -8.14 -21.68 5.65
N PHE A 15 -7.47 -21.57 4.48
CA PHE A 15 -7.33 -20.32 3.76
C PHE A 15 -7.42 -20.55 2.24
N HIS A 16 -8.13 -19.66 1.56
CA HIS A 16 -8.27 -19.68 0.10
C HIS A 16 -7.77 -18.36 -0.49
N LEU A 17 -6.67 -18.43 -1.21
CA LEU A 17 -6.16 -17.32 -2.00
C LEU A 17 -6.82 -17.33 -3.39
N ASN A 18 -7.41 -16.20 -3.79
CA ASN A 18 -7.97 -15.98 -5.12
C ASN A 18 -7.71 -14.54 -5.51
N VAL A 19 -6.64 -14.30 -6.26
CA VAL A 19 -6.14 -12.96 -6.54
C VAL A 19 -5.91 -12.76 -8.03
N SER A 20 -6.20 -11.52 -8.49
CA SER A 20 -5.91 -11.08 -9.84
C SER A 20 -5.46 -9.62 -9.80
N PHE A 21 -4.30 -9.32 -10.38
CA PHE A 21 -3.77 -7.96 -10.52
C PHE A 21 -2.72 -7.90 -11.63
N THR A 22 -2.39 -6.67 -12.02
CA THR A 22 -1.34 -6.40 -13.00
C THR A 22 -0.35 -5.36 -12.46
N ALA A 23 0.88 -5.38 -12.97
CA ALA A 23 1.89 -4.36 -12.66
C ALA A 23 2.66 -3.98 -13.91
N ASN A 24 3.10 -2.72 -13.97
CA ASN A 24 4.02 -2.21 -14.96
C ASN A 24 5.44 -2.17 -14.38
N LYS A 25 6.38 -1.51 -15.08
CA LYS A 25 7.70 -1.20 -14.56
C LYS A 25 7.61 -0.08 -13.51
N GLU A 26 7.15 -0.44 -12.34
CA GLU A 26 6.85 0.45 -11.23
C GLU A 26 7.03 -0.26 -9.89
N LEU A 27 7.03 0.49 -8.80
CA LEU A 27 6.99 -0.05 -7.45
C LEU A 27 5.54 -0.25 -7.02
N VAL A 28 5.13 -1.51 -6.95
CA VAL A 28 3.79 -1.93 -6.53
C VAL A 28 3.84 -2.44 -5.11
N VAL A 29 3.01 -1.91 -4.23
CA VAL A 29 2.88 -2.40 -2.87
C VAL A 29 1.66 -3.29 -2.74
N LEU A 30 1.87 -4.52 -2.25
CA LEU A 30 0.80 -5.41 -1.79
C LEU A 30 0.52 -5.07 -0.34
N PHE A 31 -0.62 -4.45 -0.08
CA PHE A 31 -1.00 -3.90 1.22
C PHE A 31 -2.22 -4.62 1.80
N GLY A 32 -2.28 -4.78 3.12
CA GLY A 32 -3.42 -5.39 3.81
C GLY A 32 -3.02 -6.07 5.12
N PRO A 33 -3.99 -6.62 5.88
CA PRO A 33 -3.71 -7.25 7.17
C PRO A 33 -2.81 -8.48 7.06
N SER A 34 -2.17 -8.85 8.18
CA SER A 34 -1.42 -10.10 8.28
C SER A 34 -2.33 -11.30 7.97
N GLY A 35 -1.79 -12.30 7.28
CA GLY A 35 -2.57 -13.48 6.88
C GLY A 35 -3.48 -13.28 5.66
N SER A 36 -3.51 -12.12 5.00
CA SER A 36 -4.35 -11.87 3.82
C SER A 36 -3.84 -12.52 2.51
N GLY A 37 -2.69 -13.21 2.51
CA GLY A 37 -2.17 -13.93 1.36
C GLY A 37 -1.07 -13.24 0.55
N LYS A 38 -0.59 -12.07 0.96
CA LYS A 38 0.45 -11.29 0.27
C LYS A 38 1.74 -12.06 0.05
N SER A 39 2.34 -12.60 1.12
CA SER A 39 3.57 -13.41 1.06
C SER A 39 3.38 -14.68 0.25
N LEU A 40 2.20 -15.32 0.35
CA LEU A 40 1.86 -16.50 -0.44
C LEU A 40 1.83 -16.18 -1.95
N THR A 41 1.35 -14.99 -2.32
CA THR A 41 1.39 -14.49 -3.70
C THR A 41 2.82 -14.29 -4.17
N LEU A 42 3.69 -13.67 -3.37
CA LEU A 42 5.11 -13.52 -3.73
C LEU A 42 5.79 -14.88 -3.92
N GLN A 43 5.55 -15.83 -3.03
CA GLN A 43 6.10 -17.19 -3.11
C GLN A 43 5.62 -17.91 -4.36
N ALA A 44 4.35 -17.75 -4.75
CA ALA A 44 3.82 -18.30 -5.99
C ALA A 44 4.49 -17.68 -7.24
N ILE A 45 4.73 -16.38 -7.25
CA ILE A 45 5.44 -15.69 -8.34
C ILE A 45 6.91 -16.11 -8.37
N ALA A 46 7.57 -16.22 -7.23
CA ALA A 46 8.96 -16.73 -7.13
C ALA A 46 9.08 -18.20 -7.54
N GLY A 47 7.98 -18.97 -7.49
CA GLY A 47 7.96 -20.40 -7.83
C GLY A 47 8.37 -21.32 -6.70
N THR A 48 8.45 -20.83 -5.48
CA THR A 48 8.71 -21.66 -4.28
C THR A 48 7.46 -22.42 -3.83
N ILE A 49 6.28 -21.93 -4.23
CA ILE A 49 4.98 -22.60 -4.05
C ILE A 49 4.28 -22.63 -5.41
N SER A 50 3.61 -23.75 -5.72
CA SER A 50 2.80 -23.87 -6.94
C SER A 50 1.36 -23.48 -6.63
N PRO A 51 0.72 -22.56 -7.40
CA PRO A 51 -0.70 -22.36 -7.38
C PRO A 51 -1.47 -23.63 -7.77
N ASP A 52 -2.76 -23.72 -7.43
CA ASP A 52 -3.60 -24.83 -7.89
C ASP A 52 -4.19 -24.52 -9.28
N VAL A 53 -4.63 -23.27 -9.48
CA VAL A 53 -5.19 -22.80 -10.76
C VAL A 53 -4.68 -21.39 -11.05
N GLY A 54 -4.52 -21.06 -12.31
CA GLY A 54 -4.23 -19.69 -12.75
C GLY A 54 -3.08 -19.57 -13.73
N CYS A 55 -2.64 -18.32 -13.88
CA CYS A 55 -1.58 -17.94 -14.82
C CYS A 55 -0.75 -16.81 -14.21
N ILE A 56 0.56 -16.87 -14.40
CA ILE A 56 1.52 -15.80 -14.05
C ILE A 56 2.37 -15.53 -15.28
N VAL A 57 2.32 -14.31 -15.79
CA VAL A 57 3.08 -13.88 -16.97
C VAL A 57 3.98 -12.72 -16.61
N LEU A 58 5.26 -12.78 -16.98
CA LEU A 58 6.23 -11.71 -16.82
C LEU A 58 6.84 -11.37 -18.18
N ASP A 59 6.73 -10.10 -18.61
CA ASP A 59 7.19 -9.63 -19.93
C ASP A 59 6.69 -10.50 -21.10
N GLY A 60 5.42 -10.94 -21.04
CA GLY A 60 4.83 -11.82 -22.04
C GLY A 60 5.28 -13.30 -21.96
N GLN A 61 6.20 -13.63 -21.04
CA GLN A 61 6.64 -15.01 -20.81
C GLN A 61 5.84 -15.66 -19.69
N PRO A 62 5.13 -16.78 -19.93
CA PRO A 62 4.44 -17.48 -18.86
C PRO A 62 5.45 -18.11 -17.89
N LEU A 63 5.33 -17.75 -16.61
CA LEU A 63 6.07 -18.37 -15.50
C LEU A 63 5.31 -19.57 -14.94
N TYR A 64 3.98 -19.49 -14.94
CA TYR A 64 3.06 -20.51 -14.51
C TYR A 64 1.78 -20.44 -15.36
N ASP A 65 1.27 -21.58 -15.80
CA ASP A 65 -0.01 -21.72 -16.50
C ASP A 65 -0.59 -23.10 -16.20
N SER A 66 -1.67 -23.14 -15.42
CA SER A 66 -2.32 -24.38 -15.02
C SER A 66 -2.99 -25.11 -16.18
N THR A 67 -3.45 -24.39 -17.21
CA THR A 67 -4.14 -24.97 -18.38
C THR A 67 -3.17 -25.70 -19.30
N ARG A 68 -1.95 -25.15 -19.41
CA ARG A 68 -0.87 -25.73 -20.22
C ARG A 68 0.05 -26.67 -19.41
N ARG A 69 -0.23 -26.87 -18.11
CA ARG A 69 0.65 -27.60 -17.18
C ARG A 69 2.10 -27.08 -17.21
N HIS A 70 2.23 -25.78 -17.40
CA HIS A 70 3.53 -25.11 -17.47
C HIS A 70 3.87 -24.51 -16.10
N ASN A 71 5.05 -24.82 -15.58
CA ASN A 71 5.55 -24.28 -14.33
C ASN A 71 7.07 -24.15 -14.38
N LEU A 72 7.57 -22.95 -14.65
CA LEU A 72 9.01 -22.69 -14.65
C LEU A 72 9.58 -22.86 -13.24
N PRO A 73 10.68 -23.60 -13.06
CA PRO A 73 11.34 -23.66 -11.78
C PRO A 73 11.92 -22.29 -11.39
N PRO A 74 12.07 -22.00 -10.09
CA PRO A 74 12.51 -20.67 -9.60
C PRO A 74 13.76 -20.12 -10.29
N GLN A 75 14.75 -20.98 -10.56
CA GLN A 75 16.03 -20.59 -11.16
C GLN A 75 15.90 -20.07 -12.61
N GLN A 76 14.81 -20.39 -13.30
CA GLN A 76 14.55 -19.97 -14.68
C GLN A 76 13.64 -18.75 -14.79
N ARG A 77 13.00 -18.32 -13.67
CA ARG A 77 12.03 -17.21 -13.67
C ARG A 77 12.68 -15.83 -13.78
N ARG A 78 13.99 -15.71 -13.56
CA ARG A 78 14.72 -14.42 -13.51
C ARG A 78 14.07 -13.42 -12.54
N VAL A 79 13.65 -13.90 -11.38
CA VAL A 79 13.02 -13.13 -10.30
C VAL A 79 13.99 -13.06 -9.13
N GLY A 80 14.23 -11.86 -8.61
CA GLY A 80 14.91 -11.66 -7.33
C GLY A 80 13.88 -11.76 -6.20
N TYR A 81 14.14 -12.56 -5.17
CA TYR A 81 13.25 -12.70 -4.03
C TYR A 81 14.00 -12.52 -2.71
N VAL A 82 13.54 -11.58 -1.91
CA VAL A 82 14.00 -11.34 -0.54
C VAL A 82 12.86 -11.68 0.41
N PRO A 83 12.91 -12.81 1.10
CA PRO A 83 11.92 -13.19 2.11
C PRO A 83 12.12 -12.37 3.40
N GLN A 84 11.10 -12.37 4.28
CA GLN A 84 11.03 -11.60 5.52
C GLN A 84 12.27 -11.75 6.45
N HIS A 85 12.88 -12.93 6.49
CA HIS A 85 14.09 -13.20 7.28
C HIS A 85 15.38 -13.19 6.47
N TYR A 86 15.39 -12.47 5.32
CA TYR A 86 16.53 -12.27 4.42
C TYR A 86 17.12 -13.57 3.82
N ALA A 87 16.99 -14.71 4.47
CA ALA A 87 17.49 -16.03 4.06
C ALA A 87 18.95 -16.01 3.56
N LEU A 88 19.83 -15.28 4.26
CA LEU A 88 21.25 -15.30 3.97
C LEU A 88 21.84 -16.66 4.32
N PHE A 89 22.81 -17.12 3.52
CA PHE A 89 23.56 -18.33 3.81
C PHE A 89 24.52 -18.08 4.97
N PRO A 90 24.31 -18.68 6.15
CA PRO A 90 25.04 -18.31 7.37
C PRO A 90 26.53 -18.68 7.37
N HIS A 91 26.90 -19.63 6.51
CA HIS A 91 28.26 -20.14 6.33
C HIS A 91 29.02 -19.44 5.19
N LEU A 92 28.39 -18.58 4.41
CA LEU A 92 29.01 -17.82 3.35
C LEU A 92 29.31 -16.39 3.80
N THR A 93 30.40 -15.83 3.30
CA THR A 93 30.75 -14.42 3.50
C THR A 93 29.72 -13.50 2.79
N VAL A 94 29.78 -12.19 3.06
CA VAL A 94 28.98 -11.18 2.35
C VAL A 94 29.22 -11.28 0.84
N ALA A 95 30.48 -11.30 0.40
CA ALA A 95 30.83 -11.41 -1.02
C ALA A 95 30.32 -12.71 -1.64
N ASP A 96 30.41 -13.83 -0.93
CA ASP A 96 29.96 -15.15 -1.42
C ASP A 96 28.42 -15.24 -1.45
N ASN A 97 27.72 -14.60 -0.48
CA ASN A 97 26.27 -14.48 -0.52
C ASN A 97 25.82 -13.75 -1.79
N ILE A 98 26.40 -12.58 -2.09
CA ILE A 98 26.07 -11.79 -3.28
C ILE A 98 26.42 -12.57 -4.55
N ALA A 99 27.60 -13.24 -4.57
CA ALA A 99 28.07 -14.00 -5.72
C ALA A 99 27.32 -15.32 -5.95
N PHE A 100 26.48 -15.77 -5.03
CA PHE A 100 25.88 -17.11 -5.04
C PHE A 100 25.14 -17.43 -6.35
N GLY A 101 24.33 -16.50 -6.84
CA GLY A 101 23.60 -16.64 -8.10
C GLY A 101 24.46 -16.51 -9.36
N LEU A 102 25.72 -16.07 -9.22
CA LEU A 102 26.62 -15.76 -10.33
C LEU A 102 27.61 -16.88 -10.67
N ARG A 103 27.40 -18.11 -10.18
CA ARG A 103 28.35 -19.22 -10.34
C ARG A 103 28.66 -19.59 -11.81
N ARG A 104 27.73 -19.33 -12.73
CA ARG A 104 27.86 -19.61 -14.16
C ARG A 104 28.49 -18.46 -14.96
N ILE A 105 28.83 -17.34 -14.31
CA ILE A 105 29.41 -16.15 -14.94
C ILE A 105 30.93 -16.18 -14.75
N PRO A 106 31.72 -15.72 -15.75
CA PRO A 106 33.17 -15.63 -15.64
C PRO A 106 33.64 -14.89 -14.39
N ARG A 107 34.74 -15.36 -13.78
CA ARG A 107 35.21 -14.85 -12.48
C ARG A 107 35.40 -13.33 -12.45
N HIS A 108 35.97 -12.74 -13.50
CA HIS A 108 36.23 -11.29 -13.55
C HIS A 108 34.95 -10.49 -13.54
N ILE A 109 33.92 -10.89 -14.31
CA ILE A 109 32.61 -10.24 -14.34
C ILE A 109 31.90 -10.40 -12.98
N ARG A 110 31.99 -11.58 -12.37
CA ARG A 110 31.42 -11.87 -11.06
C ARG A 110 32.02 -10.96 -9.98
N VAL A 111 33.35 -10.83 -9.94
CA VAL A 111 34.05 -9.97 -8.98
C VAL A 111 33.65 -8.52 -9.19
N GLN A 112 33.69 -8.03 -10.42
CA GLN A 112 33.26 -6.66 -10.75
C GLN A 112 31.82 -6.40 -10.25
N ARG A 113 30.88 -7.30 -10.55
CA ARG A 113 29.47 -7.18 -10.17
C ARG A 113 29.26 -7.15 -8.65
N VAL A 114 29.99 -8.00 -7.91
CA VAL A 114 29.96 -7.98 -6.45
C VAL A 114 30.50 -6.68 -5.90
N THR A 115 31.60 -6.15 -6.44
CA THR A 115 32.18 -4.86 -6.03
C THR A 115 31.22 -3.69 -6.29
N GLU A 116 30.57 -3.65 -7.45
CA GLU A 116 29.56 -2.64 -7.80
C GLU A 116 28.39 -2.67 -6.82
N LEU A 117 27.87 -3.84 -6.47
CA LEU A 117 26.76 -3.99 -5.53
C LEU A 117 27.15 -3.66 -4.08
N LEU A 118 28.37 -4.02 -3.66
CA LEU A 118 28.87 -3.62 -2.35
C LEU A 118 29.00 -2.10 -2.25
N ALA A 119 29.45 -1.44 -3.31
CA ALA A 119 29.52 0.02 -3.36
C ALA A 119 28.11 0.66 -3.34
N LEU A 120 27.17 0.13 -4.16
CA LEU A 120 25.78 0.62 -4.23
C LEU A 120 25.08 0.58 -2.89
N PHE A 121 25.28 -0.48 -2.10
CA PHE A 121 24.64 -0.65 -0.79
C PHE A 121 25.51 -0.22 0.40
N GLY A 122 26.63 0.47 0.17
CA GLY A 122 27.51 0.94 1.24
C GLY A 122 28.09 -0.19 2.11
N MET A 123 28.36 -1.35 1.49
CA MET A 123 28.86 -2.55 2.17
C MET A 123 30.35 -2.83 1.89
N GLN A 124 31.08 -1.82 1.41
CA GLN A 124 32.53 -1.90 1.23
C GLN A 124 33.25 -2.12 2.57
N GLY A 125 34.25 -2.98 2.59
CA GLY A 125 34.98 -3.37 3.82
C GLY A 125 34.27 -4.47 4.63
N PHE A 126 33.11 -4.94 4.19
CA PHE A 126 32.37 -6.03 4.85
C PHE A 126 32.45 -7.36 4.07
N GLU A 127 33.19 -7.42 2.99
CA GLU A 127 33.26 -8.55 2.02
C GLU A 127 33.45 -9.90 2.67
N GLN A 128 34.35 -9.96 3.67
CA GLN A 128 34.75 -11.19 4.34
C GLN A 128 33.94 -11.52 5.60
N ARG A 129 33.00 -10.62 6.00
CA ARG A 129 32.17 -10.89 7.17
C ARG A 129 31.12 -11.95 6.91
N LEU A 130 30.77 -12.69 7.95
CA LEU A 130 29.65 -13.63 7.95
C LEU A 130 28.35 -12.90 8.35
N PRO A 131 27.16 -13.38 7.94
CA PRO A 131 25.87 -12.77 8.30
C PRO A 131 25.70 -12.49 9.80
N ARG A 132 26.16 -13.39 10.67
CA ARG A 132 26.10 -13.22 12.15
C ARG A 132 26.88 -12.02 12.71
N GLN A 133 27.78 -11.45 11.90
CA GLN A 133 28.62 -10.30 12.25
C GLN A 133 28.05 -8.97 11.76
N LEU A 134 26.84 -9.01 11.18
CA LEU A 134 26.16 -7.88 10.57
C LEU A 134 24.94 -7.47 11.40
N SER A 135 24.63 -6.16 11.44
CA SER A 135 23.35 -5.68 11.93
C SER A 135 22.21 -6.11 11.01
N GLY A 136 20.94 -6.03 11.48
CA GLY A 136 19.76 -6.38 10.68
C GLY A 136 19.69 -5.60 9.36
N GLY A 137 19.96 -4.31 9.37
CA GLY A 137 19.99 -3.49 8.17
C GLY A 137 21.12 -3.86 7.20
N GLN A 138 22.29 -4.21 7.73
CA GLN A 138 23.40 -4.72 6.91
C GLN A 138 23.05 -6.07 6.26
N GLN A 139 22.41 -6.98 7.02
CA GLN A 139 21.93 -8.25 6.47
C GLN A 139 20.92 -8.03 5.34
N GLN A 140 20.01 -7.08 5.49
CA GLN A 140 19.04 -6.70 4.48
C GLN A 140 19.72 -6.18 3.21
N ARG A 141 20.68 -5.26 3.33
CA ARG A 141 21.45 -4.75 2.20
C ARG A 141 22.17 -5.86 1.43
N VAL A 142 22.75 -6.81 2.14
CA VAL A 142 23.36 -8.00 1.51
C VAL A 142 22.32 -8.86 0.79
N ALA A 143 21.12 -9.05 1.37
CA ALA A 143 20.04 -9.80 0.73
C ALA A 143 19.50 -9.11 -0.53
N LEU A 144 19.37 -7.79 -0.51
CA LEU A 144 19.02 -6.99 -1.68
C LEU A 144 20.10 -7.08 -2.76
N ALA A 145 21.37 -6.90 -2.38
CA ALA A 145 22.50 -7.04 -3.31
C ALA A 145 22.54 -8.44 -3.95
N ARG A 146 22.32 -9.51 -3.17
CA ARG A 146 22.23 -10.88 -3.68
C ARG A 146 21.08 -11.06 -4.68
N ALA A 147 19.89 -10.52 -4.37
CA ALA A 147 18.72 -10.61 -5.23
C ALA A 147 18.93 -9.86 -6.55
N LEU A 148 19.62 -8.72 -6.51
CA LEU A 148 19.92 -7.89 -7.68
C LEU A 148 21.14 -8.38 -8.49
N ALA A 149 22.02 -9.18 -7.90
CA ALA A 149 23.23 -9.67 -8.57
C ALA A 149 22.93 -10.39 -9.90
N VAL A 150 21.84 -11.14 -9.94
CA VAL A 150 21.41 -11.93 -11.11
C VAL A 150 20.69 -11.09 -12.18
N GLN A 151 20.62 -9.76 -12.02
CA GLN A 151 19.88 -8.84 -12.92
C GLN A 151 18.45 -9.32 -13.19
N PRO A 152 17.62 -9.38 -12.13
CA PRO A 152 16.25 -9.86 -12.27
C PRO A 152 15.40 -8.89 -13.09
N ARG A 153 14.33 -9.41 -13.72
CA ARG A 153 13.29 -8.59 -14.37
C ARG A 153 12.22 -8.13 -13.37
N LEU A 154 12.10 -8.84 -12.26
CA LEU A 154 11.13 -8.60 -11.20
C LEU A 154 11.81 -8.80 -9.84
N LEU A 155 11.66 -7.84 -8.95
CA LEU A 155 12.14 -7.92 -7.57
C LEU A 155 10.95 -8.08 -6.61
N LEU A 156 10.98 -9.12 -5.80
CA LEU A 156 9.97 -9.45 -4.79
C LEU A 156 10.55 -9.24 -3.41
N LEU A 157 9.90 -8.41 -2.59
CA LEU A 157 10.34 -8.05 -1.25
C LEU A 157 9.22 -8.33 -0.25
N ASP A 158 9.48 -9.23 0.68
CA ASP A 158 8.50 -9.65 1.69
C ASP A 158 8.82 -9.00 3.04
N GLU A 159 8.08 -7.96 3.42
CA GLU A 159 8.24 -7.16 4.64
C GLU A 159 9.71 -6.74 4.91
N PRO A 160 10.40 -6.12 3.96
CA PRO A 160 11.84 -5.91 4.06
C PRO A 160 12.25 -4.94 5.19
N PHE A 161 11.35 -4.11 5.71
CA PHE A 161 11.68 -3.04 6.66
C PHE A 161 11.28 -3.34 8.11
N THR A 162 10.67 -4.49 8.39
CA THR A 162 10.02 -4.78 9.68
C THR A 162 10.98 -4.80 10.88
N ALA A 163 12.26 -5.17 10.68
CA ALA A 163 13.24 -5.33 11.73
C ALA A 163 14.19 -4.12 11.90
N LEU A 164 13.83 -2.95 11.34
CA LEU A 164 14.70 -1.78 11.29
C LEU A 164 14.17 -0.64 12.18
N ASP A 165 15.10 0.16 12.70
CA ASP A 165 14.78 1.45 13.29
C ASP A 165 14.34 2.47 12.20
N ASP A 166 13.69 3.55 12.61
CA ASP A 166 13.07 4.51 11.67
C ASP A 166 14.09 5.21 10.77
N VAL A 167 15.28 5.55 11.28
CA VAL A 167 16.33 6.25 10.50
C VAL A 167 16.87 5.34 9.40
N LEU A 168 17.17 4.10 9.76
CA LEU A 168 17.68 3.11 8.82
C LEU A 168 16.61 2.73 7.77
N ARG A 169 15.36 2.64 8.20
CA ARG A 169 14.20 2.36 7.33
C ARG A 169 14.06 3.42 6.25
N ASP A 170 14.13 4.72 6.60
CA ASP A 170 14.03 5.82 5.62
C ASP A 170 15.19 5.80 4.62
N THR A 171 16.41 5.53 5.09
CA THR A 171 17.57 5.38 4.20
C THR A 171 17.35 4.25 3.18
N LEU A 172 16.90 3.08 3.63
CA LEU A 172 16.67 1.93 2.76
C LEU A 172 15.49 2.10 1.81
N ARG A 173 14.44 2.85 2.21
CA ARG A 173 13.36 3.27 1.29
C ARG A 173 13.92 4.09 0.13
N GLN A 174 14.78 5.06 0.40
CA GLN A 174 15.41 5.88 -0.63
C GLN A 174 16.32 5.06 -1.54
N GLU A 175 17.15 4.17 -0.98
CA GLU A 175 18.00 3.24 -1.73
C GLU A 175 17.16 2.36 -2.67
N LEU A 176 16.03 1.81 -2.19
CA LEU A 176 15.15 0.96 -2.99
C LEU A 176 14.49 1.73 -4.14
N ALA A 177 14.04 2.97 -3.88
CA ALA A 177 13.46 3.83 -4.90
C ALA A 177 14.50 4.17 -6.01
N GLN A 178 15.77 4.45 -5.62
CA GLN A 178 16.85 4.69 -6.57
C GLN A 178 17.18 3.44 -7.40
N VAL A 179 17.21 2.25 -6.77
CA VAL A 179 17.42 0.97 -7.46
C VAL A 179 16.33 0.73 -8.49
N GLN A 180 15.07 0.93 -8.14
CA GLN A 180 13.94 0.73 -9.05
C GLN A 180 14.03 1.69 -10.26
N ALA A 181 14.31 2.97 -10.02
CA ALA A 181 14.43 3.98 -11.07
C ALA A 181 15.64 3.72 -11.99
N HIS A 182 16.80 3.35 -11.42
CA HIS A 182 18.04 3.14 -12.18
C HIS A 182 17.98 1.87 -13.06
N TRP A 183 17.34 0.81 -12.57
CA TRP A 183 17.33 -0.49 -13.26
C TRP A 183 16.07 -0.71 -14.09
N ASP A 184 15.09 0.19 -14.05
CA ASP A 184 13.82 0.13 -14.78
C ASP A 184 13.13 -1.23 -14.62
N ILE A 185 13.08 -1.74 -13.39
CA ILE A 185 12.51 -3.04 -13.04
C ILE A 185 11.17 -2.90 -12.32
N THR A 186 10.33 -3.91 -12.45
CA THR A 186 9.13 -4.03 -11.60
C THR A 186 9.55 -4.48 -10.20
N VAL A 187 9.03 -3.81 -9.16
CA VAL A 187 9.23 -4.19 -7.76
C VAL A 187 7.88 -4.49 -7.13
N LEU A 188 7.71 -5.68 -6.58
CA LEU A 188 6.58 -6.00 -5.70
C LEU A 188 7.05 -6.00 -4.25
N LEU A 189 6.49 -5.12 -3.45
CA LEU A 189 6.79 -4.96 -2.02
C LEU A 189 5.58 -5.36 -1.18
N VAL A 190 5.74 -6.29 -0.27
CA VAL A 190 4.75 -6.58 0.78
C VAL A 190 5.06 -5.76 2.01
N THR A 191 4.09 -5.03 2.52
CA THR A 191 4.14 -4.34 3.80
C THR A 191 2.75 -4.20 4.41
N HIS A 192 2.69 -4.02 5.71
CA HIS A 192 1.49 -3.61 6.45
C HIS A 192 1.63 -2.17 7.01
N ASP A 193 2.77 -1.51 6.76
CA ASP A 193 3.04 -0.14 7.22
C ASP A 193 2.62 0.88 6.15
N LEU A 194 1.74 1.80 6.53
CA LEU A 194 1.30 2.89 5.66
C LEU A 194 2.43 3.84 5.28
N ALA A 195 3.43 4.03 6.15
CA ALA A 195 4.57 4.89 5.85
C ALA A 195 5.40 4.34 4.68
N ASP A 196 5.57 3.00 4.57
CA ASP A 196 6.20 2.36 3.43
C ASP A 196 5.41 2.60 2.14
N VAL A 197 4.07 2.47 2.23
CA VAL A 197 3.18 2.68 1.08
C VAL A 197 3.29 4.13 0.58
N PHE A 198 3.23 5.11 1.48
CA PHE A 198 3.35 6.52 1.10
C PHE A 198 4.71 6.88 0.52
N ALA A 199 5.78 6.33 1.08
CA ALA A 199 7.15 6.64 0.65
C ALA A 199 7.48 6.02 -0.72
N LEU A 200 6.97 4.81 -1.01
CA LEU A 200 7.46 4.00 -2.12
C LEU A 200 6.43 3.72 -3.20
N ALA A 201 5.15 3.51 -2.85
CA ALA A 201 4.18 2.99 -3.80
C ALA A 201 3.85 3.97 -4.93
N GLN A 202 3.96 3.51 -6.16
CA GLN A 202 3.35 4.12 -7.34
C GLN A 202 1.95 3.52 -7.59
N CYS A 203 1.83 2.22 -7.37
CA CYS A 203 0.58 1.47 -7.41
C CYS A 203 0.41 0.65 -6.12
N VAL A 204 -0.83 0.50 -5.67
CA VAL A 204 -1.18 -0.28 -4.47
C VAL A 204 -2.20 -1.34 -4.85
N VAL A 205 -1.97 -2.56 -4.38
CA VAL A 205 -2.91 -3.68 -4.48
C VAL A 205 -3.34 -4.04 -3.05
N VAL A 206 -4.60 -3.79 -2.74
CA VAL A 206 -5.14 -4.00 -1.39
C VAL A 206 -5.71 -5.40 -1.26
N TYR A 207 -5.19 -6.13 -0.29
CA TYR A 207 -5.57 -7.52 0.04
C TYR A 207 -6.49 -7.58 1.25
N ASP A 208 -7.54 -8.39 1.17
CA ASP A 208 -8.33 -8.83 2.33
C ASP A 208 -8.83 -10.26 2.13
N GLY A 209 -8.72 -11.10 3.17
CA GLY A 209 -9.28 -12.45 3.18
C GLY A 209 -8.90 -13.33 1.98
N GLY A 210 -7.69 -13.19 1.43
CA GLY A 210 -7.24 -13.95 0.26
C GLY A 210 -7.68 -13.40 -1.09
N GLN A 211 -8.22 -12.18 -1.12
CA GLN A 211 -8.68 -11.52 -2.35
C GLN A 211 -8.05 -10.14 -2.51
N VAL A 212 -7.98 -9.66 -3.76
CA VAL A 212 -7.69 -8.27 -4.06
C VAL A 212 -9.00 -7.49 -4.05
N ILE A 213 -9.13 -6.51 -3.16
CA ILE A 213 -10.35 -5.71 -2.99
C ILE A 213 -10.28 -4.32 -3.63
N GLN A 214 -9.08 -3.84 -3.94
CA GLN A 214 -8.85 -2.65 -4.75
C GLN A 214 -7.43 -2.67 -5.31
N GLN A 215 -7.25 -2.20 -6.55
CA GLN A 215 -5.95 -1.88 -7.14
C GLN A 215 -6.02 -0.51 -7.79
N GLY A 216 -4.95 0.27 -7.69
CA GLY A 216 -4.87 1.59 -8.32
C GLY A 216 -3.61 2.35 -7.95
N ARG A 217 -3.50 3.58 -8.46
CA ARG A 217 -2.45 4.50 -8.03
C ARG A 217 -2.58 4.75 -6.53
N ARG A 218 -1.46 4.95 -5.86
CA ARG A 218 -1.42 5.20 -4.41
C ARG A 218 -2.48 6.22 -3.98
N ASP A 219 -2.51 7.38 -4.62
CA ASP A 219 -3.40 8.47 -4.23
C ASP A 219 -4.89 8.12 -4.44
N ASP A 220 -5.22 7.36 -5.51
CA ASP A 220 -6.60 6.90 -5.75
C ASP A 220 -7.05 5.91 -4.67
N VAL A 221 -6.20 4.97 -4.27
CA VAL A 221 -6.52 4.01 -3.20
C VAL A 221 -6.71 4.72 -1.86
N PHE A 222 -5.85 5.71 -1.56
CA PHE A 222 -5.87 6.41 -0.28
C PHE A 222 -6.98 7.45 -0.17
N PHE A 223 -7.21 8.25 -1.20
CA PHE A 223 -8.18 9.35 -1.16
C PHE A 223 -9.54 8.98 -1.74
N ARG A 224 -9.63 7.86 -2.49
CA ARG A 224 -10.86 7.37 -3.12
C ARG A 224 -11.03 5.86 -2.90
N PRO A 225 -11.09 5.41 -1.62
CA PRO A 225 -11.35 4.01 -1.32
C PRO A 225 -12.68 3.56 -1.93
N GLN A 226 -12.70 2.41 -2.60
CA GLN A 226 -13.90 1.92 -3.31
C GLN A 226 -14.94 1.32 -2.37
N ASN A 227 -14.52 0.85 -1.19
CA ASN A 227 -15.41 0.29 -0.20
C ASN A 227 -14.94 0.63 1.22
N ARG A 228 -15.83 0.40 2.19
CA ARG A 228 -15.58 0.66 3.61
C ARG A 228 -14.31 -0.05 4.11
N ARG A 229 -14.10 -1.28 3.68
CA ARG A 229 -12.97 -2.10 4.15
C ARG A 229 -11.62 -1.49 3.73
N VAL A 230 -11.52 -1.02 2.49
CA VAL A 230 -10.31 -0.28 2.05
C VAL A 230 -10.15 1.01 2.85
N ALA A 231 -11.24 1.78 3.06
CA ALA A 231 -11.20 3.01 3.85
C ALA A 231 -10.66 2.77 5.28
N GLU A 232 -11.07 1.65 5.91
CA GLU A 232 -10.57 1.22 7.22
C GLU A 232 -9.06 0.92 7.15
N PHE A 233 -8.60 0.14 6.15
CA PHE A 233 -7.19 -0.24 6.01
C PHE A 233 -6.27 0.96 5.74
N VAL A 234 -6.72 1.92 4.91
CA VAL A 234 -5.93 3.13 4.64
C VAL A 234 -6.09 4.20 5.74
N ARG A 235 -6.74 3.86 6.85
CA ARG A 235 -6.96 4.72 8.01
C ARG A 235 -7.57 6.07 7.60
N THR A 236 -8.70 6.02 6.87
CA THR A 236 -9.41 7.24 6.46
C THR A 236 -9.83 8.08 7.68
N GLY A 237 -10.04 7.49 8.84
CA GLY A 237 -10.47 8.13 10.09
C GLY A 237 -11.98 8.23 10.16
N ASN A 238 -12.56 9.34 9.71
CA ASN A 238 -14.01 9.52 9.75
C ASN A 238 -14.68 8.74 8.61
N ILE A 239 -15.35 7.65 8.94
CA ILE A 239 -16.17 6.81 8.04
C ILE A 239 -17.58 6.79 8.63
N LEU A 240 -18.45 7.66 8.13
CA LEU A 240 -19.72 8.03 8.75
C LEU A 240 -20.89 7.45 7.93
N PRO A 241 -21.77 6.63 8.53
CA PRO A 241 -22.94 6.12 7.84
C PRO A 241 -23.92 7.25 7.55
N ALA A 242 -24.32 7.41 6.30
CA ALA A 242 -25.24 8.45 5.84
C ALA A 242 -26.23 7.87 4.82
N VAL A 243 -27.25 8.67 4.48
CA VAL A 243 -28.26 8.33 3.48
C VAL A 243 -28.32 9.46 2.45
N VAL A 244 -28.41 9.13 1.17
CA VAL A 244 -28.63 10.12 0.12
C VAL A 244 -30.00 10.75 0.33
N ASP A 245 -30.03 12.08 0.51
CA ASP A 245 -31.26 12.84 0.62
C ASP A 245 -31.80 13.22 -0.76
N ARG A 246 -30.98 13.89 -1.56
CA ARG A 246 -31.26 14.23 -2.96
C ARG A 246 -29.96 14.44 -3.76
N ALA A 247 -30.04 14.25 -5.05
CA ALA A 247 -28.97 14.52 -6.00
C ALA A 247 -29.38 15.69 -6.92
N GLU A 248 -28.58 16.74 -6.91
CA GLU A 248 -28.69 17.90 -7.78
C GLU A 248 -27.54 17.91 -8.82
N ALA A 249 -27.62 18.75 -9.85
CA ALA A 249 -26.60 18.77 -10.92
C ALA A 249 -25.15 18.95 -10.41
N GLU A 250 -24.96 19.79 -9.38
CA GLU A 250 -23.64 20.13 -8.85
C GLU A 250 -23.42 19.67 -7.41
N THR A 251 -24.39 19.01 -6.79
CA THR A 251 -24.34 18.68 -5.36
C THR A 251 -25.09 17.40 -5.06
N LEU A 252 -24.42 16.49 -4.36
CA LEU A 252 -25.05 15.37 -3.68
C LEU A 252 -25.33 15.74 -2.24
N TRP A 253 -26.60 15.73 -1.83
CA TRP A 253 -27.00 15.99 -0.45
C TRP A 253 -27.14 14.69 0.30
N LEU A 254 -26.45 14.60 1.44
CA LEU A 254 -26.44 13.47 2.33
C LEU A 254 -27.07 13.85 3.66
N ARG A 255 -27.83 12.95 4.28
CA ARG A 255 -28.34 13.09 5.63
C ARG A 255 -27.51 12.22 6.57
N TRP A 256 -26.84 12.88 7.54
CA TRP A 256 -26.04 12.24 8.57
C TRP A 256 -26.45 12.79 9.94
N GLN A 257 -26.99 11.94 10.84
CA GLN A 257 -27.42 12.32 12.19
C GLN A 257 -28.34 13.59 12.24
N GLY A 258 -29.18 13.78 11.24
CA GLY A 258 -30.02 14.98 11.13
C GLY A 258 -29.38 16.18 10.43
N TYR A 259 -28.06 16.15 10.18
CA TYR A 259 -27.38 17.20 9.43
C TYR A 259 -27.47 16.92 7.92
N ALA A 260 -27.68 18.00 7.15
CA ALA A 260 -27.60 17.98 5.69
C ALA A 260 -26.17 18.28 5.26
N ILE A 261 -25.50 17.31 4.64
CA ILE A 261 -24.09 17.40 4.21
C ILE A 261 -24.04 17.44 2.68
N ALA A 262 -23.45 18.50 2.13
CA ALA A 262 -23.21 18.65 0.70
C ALA A 262 -21.90 17.96 0.32
N ALA A 263 -21.93 17.07 -0.66
CA ALA A 263 -20.78 16.38 -1.23
C ALA A 263 -20.66 16.63 -2.74
N ALA A 264 -19.56 16.19 -3.35
CA ALA A 264 -19.37 16.21 -4.79
C ALA A 264 -20.48 15.41 -5.50
N PRO A 265 -20.96 15.85 -6.71
CA PRO A 265 -22.05 15.19 -7.39
C PRO A 265 -21.72 13.74 -7.76
N GLN A 266 -22.67 12.86 -7.47
CA GLN A 266 -22.62 11.44 -7.87
C GLN A 266 -24.02 10.98 -8.28
N PRO A 267 -24.17 10.07 -9.25
CA PRO A 267 -25.46 9.60 -9.73
C PRO A 267 -26.06 8.53 -8.79
N LEU A 268 -26.41 8.95 -7.57
CA LEU A 268 -27.00 8.08 -6.55
C LEU A 268 -28.47 8.46 -6.31
N ALA A 269 -29.32 7.43 -6.17
CA ALA A 269 -30.75 7.64 -5.92
C ALA A 269 -31.01 8.07 -4.46
N PRO A 270 -32.02 8.95 -4.22
CA PRO A 270 -32.47 9.25 -2.88
C PRO A 270 -32.82 8.00 -2.07
N GLY A 271 -32.53 8.02 -0.76
CA GLY A 271 -32.71 6.87 0.12
C GLY A 271 -31.59 5.85 0.09
N THR A 272 -30.61 5.98 -0.82
CA THR A 272 -29.48 5.05 -0.89
C THR A 272 -28.59 5.19 0.37
N PRO A 273 -28.31 4.11 1.12
CA PRO A 273 -27.35 4.15 2.20
C PRO A 273 -25.92 4.29 1.63
N VAL A 274 -25.08 5.10 2.28
CA VAL A 274 -23.69 5.38 1.86
C VAL A 274 -22.79 5.55 3.07
N TYR A 275 -21.49 5.54 2.87
CA TYR A 275 -20.53 6.03 3.85
C TYR A 275 -19.90 7.32 3.35
N LEU A 276 -19.98 8.37 4.20
CA LEU A 276 -19.26 9.61 4.03
C LEU A 276 -17.88 9.44 4.66
N CYS A 277 -16.85 9.61 3.86
CA CYS A 277 -15.46 9.47 4.28
C CYS A 277 -14.75 10.81 4.20
N ILE A 278 -14.11 11.22 5.29
CA ILE A 278 -13.26 12.42 5.34
C ILE A 278 -12.07 12.19 6.27
N ARG A 279 -10.88 12.58 5.83
CA ARG A 279 -9.69 12.44 6.66
C ARG A 279 -9.67 13.45 7.79
N PRO A 280 -9.23 13.08 9.02
CA PRO A 280 -9.15 14.00 10.15
C PRO A 280 -8.37 15.27 9.86
N ALA A 281 -7.32 15.21 9.05
CA ALA A 281 -6.53 16.37 8.64
C ALA A 281 -7.22 17.29 7.61
N GLN A 282 -8.33 16.85 6.99
CA GLN A 282 -9.12 17.61 6.02
C GLN A 282 -10.35 18.29 6.65
N VAL A 283 -10.62 18.03 7.92
CA VAL A 283 -11.63 18.73 8.69
C VAL A 283 -11.05 20.08 9.12
N LEU A 284 -11.66 21.17 8.69
CA LEU A 284 -11.15 22.53 8.92
C LEU A 284 -11.81 23.16 10.14
N ILE A 285 -11.02 23.68 11.09
CA ILE A 285 -11.54 24.48 12.21
C ILE A 285 -11.74 25.91 11.72
N VAL A 286 -12.95 26.45 11.90
CA VAL A 286 -13.38 27.77 11.44
C VAL A 286 -13.55 28.71 12.62
N ARG A 287 -12.98 29.91 12.54
CA ARG A 287 -13.24 30.98 13.51
C ARG A 287 -14.54 31.71 13.19
N PRO A 288 -15.41 32.00 14.19
CA PRO A 288 -16.66 32.72 13.99
C PRO A 288 -16.48 34.05 13.24
N GLU A 289 -15.42 34.77 13.52
CA GLU A 289 -15.08 36.06 12.90
C GLU A 289 -14.86 36.02 11.38
N ARG A 290 -14.57 34.82 10.84
CA ARG A 290 -14.31 34.59 9.41
C ARG A 290 -15.47 33.94 8.66
N LEU A 291 -16.62 33.81 9.30
CA LEU A 291 -17.82 33.17 8.71
C LEU A 291 -18.48 34.02 7.62
N SER A 292 -18.26 35.34 7.61
CA SER A 292 -18.96 36.27 6.72
C SER A 292 -18.38 36.41 5.31
N ALA A 293 -17.19 35.89 5.01
CA ALA A 293 -16.45 36.22 3.80
C ALA A 293 -16.60 35.24 2.62
N ARG A 294 -17.12 34.02 2.82
CA ARG A 294 -17.35 33.01 1.77
C ARG A 294 -18.55 32.13 2.11
N ARG A 295 -19.33 31.77 1.07
CA ARG A 295 -20.35 30.72 1.19
C ARG A 295 -19.62 29.42 1.58
N ARG A 296 -19.86 28.96 2.82
CA ARG A 296 -19.26 27.74 3.36
C ARG A 296 -20.34 26.68 3.47
N ASP A 297 -20.00 25.50 3.06
CA ASP A 297 -20.88 24.35 3.17
C ASP A 297 -20.49 23.50 4.39
N ASN A 298 -21.43 22.72 4.91
CA ASN A 298 -21.21 21.72 5.95
C ASN A 298 -20.53 22.25 7.22
N LEU A 299 -21.04 23.39 7.75
CA LEU A 299 -20.59 23.90 9.03
C LEU A 299 -21.27 23.12 10.16
N LEU A 300 -20.47 22.59 11.07
CA LEU A 300 -20.91 21.81 12.23
C LEU A 300 -20.30 22.40 13.50
N CYS A 301 -21.08 22.51 14.56
CA CYS A 301 -20.64 22.99 15.85
C CYS A 301 -20.63 21.85 16.87
N GLY A 302 -19.63 21.83 17.75
CA GLY A 302 -19.52 20.80 18.77
C GLY A 302 -18.43 21.10 19.79
N ASP A 303 -18.31 20.20 20.76
CA ASP A 303 -17.37 20.30 21.86
C ASP A 303 -16.24 19.26 21.72
N ILE A 304 -15.01 19.71 21.94
CA ILE A 304 -13.83 18.81 22.02
C ILE A 304 -13.92 18.05 23.35
N ILE A 305 -14.19 16.75 23.28
CA ILE A 305 -14.37 15.91 24.48
C ILE A 305 -13.13 15.14 24.88
N ARG A 306 -12.20 14.94 23.95
CA ARG A 306 -10.93 14.24 24.16
C ARG A 306 -9.86 14.75 23.19
N GLU A 307 -8.61 14.70 23.64
CA GLU A 307 -7.44 15.07 22.85
C GLU A 307 -6.37 14.00 23.00
N THR A 308 -5.63 13.74 21.93
CA THR A 308 -4.46 12.87 21.94
C THR A 308 -3.29 13.57 21.23
N ILE A 309 -2.13 13.55 21.89
CA ILE A 309 -0.94 14.21 21.37
C ILE A 309 -0.09 13.17 20.62
N HIS A 310 0.30 13.50 19.40
CA HIS A 310 1.18 12.71 18.57
C HIS A 310 2.32 13.58 18.06
N ALA A 311 3.48 13.54 18.72
CA ALA A 311 4.66 14.34 18.38
C ALA A 311 4.30 15.80 18.03
N GLU A 312 4.15 16.13 16.74
CA GLU A 312 3.88 17.49 16.25
C GLU A 312 2.39 17.76 15.94
N THR A 313 1.48 16.84 16.24
CA THR A 313 0.06 16.95 15.93
C THR A 313 -0.81 16.62 17.13
N TYR A 314 -2.02 17.21 17.15
CA TYR A 314 -3.11 16.85 18.06
C TYR A 314 -4.23 16.17 17.28
N THR A 315 -4.73 15.06 17.80
CA THR A 315 -6.00 14.48 17.35
C THR A 315 -7.08 14.87 18.35
N LEU A 316 -8.08 15.61 17.88
CA LEU A 316 -9.21 16.09 18.64
C LEU A 316 -10.42 15.23 18.32
N TYR A 317 -11.19 14.84 19.34
CA TYR A 317 -12.42 14.09 19.22
C TYR A 317 -13.59 15.04 19.52
N LEU A 318 -14.34 15.38 18.48
CA LEU A 318 -15.44 16.33 18.53
C LEU A 318 -16.78 15.59 18.70
N ARG A 319 -17.60 16.02 19.65
CA ARG A 319 -18.99 15.63 19.79
C ARG A 319 -19.89 16.79 19.35
N LEU A 320 -20.75 16.52 18.36
CA LEU A 320 -21.66 17.51 17.80
C LEU A 320 -22.81 17.84 18.75
N GLU A 321 -23.45 18.98 18.53
CA GLU A 321 -24.66 19.36 19.27
C GLU A 321 -25.73 18.28 19.07
N ASN A 322 -26.43 17.96 20.17
CA ASN A 322 -27.50 16.95 20.22
C ASN A 322 -27.07 15.51 19.91
N SER A 323 -25.76 15.23 19.82
CA SER A 323 -25.26 13.84 19.65
C SER A 323 -25.19 13.11 20.98
N THR A 324 -25.57 11.85 20.99
CA THR A 324 -25.40 10.92 22.11
C THR A 324 -24.21 10.01 21.96
N ALA A 325 -23.45 10.15 20.87
CA ALA A 325 -22.24 9.35 20.60
C ALA A 325 -21.11 9.71 21.56
N VAL A 326 -20.16 8.80 21.72
CA VAL A 326 -18.93 9.09 22.48
C VAL A 326 -18.20 10.25 21.82
N TYR A 327 -18.08 10.25 20.49
CA TYR A 327 -17.66 11.36 19.64
C TYR A 327 -18.19 11.11 18.22
N ASP A 328 -18.23 12.16 17.38
CA ASP A 328 -18.75 12.11 16.02
C ASP A 328 -17.67 12.26 14.97
N LEU A 329 -16.66 13.09 15.25
CA LEU A 329 -15.59 13.40 14.30
C LEU A 329 -14.21 13.35 14.98
N GLU A 330 -13.23 12.83 14.24
CA GLU A 330 -11.81 12.99 14.53
C GLU A 330 -11.25 14.13 13.69
N ILE A 331 -10.42 14.98 14.30
CA ILE A 331 -9.78 16.13 13.66
C ILE A 331 -8.31 16.09 14.00
N THR A 332 -7.44 16.16 13.00
CA THR A 332 -5.98 16.24 13.22
C THR A 332 -5.50 17.64 12.88
N VAL A 333 -4.85 18.29 13.83
CA VAL A 333 -4.26 19.62 13.64
C VAL A 333 -2.79 19.63 14.05
N PRO A 334 -1.94 20.41 13.36
CA PRO A 334 -0.56 20.65 13.81
C PRO A 334 -0.53 21.35 15.17
N SER A 335 0.51 21.07 15.98
CA SER A 335 0.70 21.65 17.31
C SER A 335 0.62 23.18 17.33
N TYR A 336 1.25 23.84 16.34
CA TYR A 336 1.22 25.30 16.26
C TYR A 336 -0.20 25.84 15.98
N VAL A 337 -1.03 25.10 15.23
CA VAL A 337 -2.44 25.48 14.97
C VAL A 337 -3.26 25.35 16.25
N TYR A 338 -3.07 24.23 16.98
CA TYR A 338 -3.74 23.97 18.26
C TYR A 338 -3.51 25.11 19.26
N HIS A 339 -2.24 25.52 19.45
CA HIS A 339 -1.90 26.62 20.36
C HIS A 339 -2.36 27.98 19.86
N ARG A 340 -2.21 28.27 18.55
CA ARG A 340 -2.65 29.55 17.95
C ARG A 340 -4.15 29.74 18.03
N LEU A 341 -4.92 28.66 17.96
CA LEU A 341 -6.39 28.71 18.07
C LEU A 341 -6.88 28.70 19.53
N GLY A 342 -5.99 28.52 20.51
CA GLY A 342 -6.35 28.49 21.93
C GLY A 342 -7.19 27.28 22.34
N LEU A 343 -7.06 26.15 21.63
CA LEU A 343 -7.90 24.95 21.81
C LEU A 343 -7.68 24.26 23.16
N HIS A 344 -6.62 24.63 23.89
CA HIS A 344 -6.39 24.18 25.27
C HIS A 344 -7.42 24.76 26.25
N THR A 345 -7.98 25.96 25.98
CA THR A 345 -8.99 26.62 26.80
C THR A 345 -10.38 26.59 26.16
N GLU A 346 -10.46 26.85 24.86
CA GLU A 346 -11.73 26.88 24.14
C GLU A 346 -12.05 25.49 23.57
N LYS A 347 -13.00 24.81 24.16
CA LYS A 347 -13.41 23.47 23.78
C LYS A 347 -14.53 23.42 22.76
N ARG A 348 -15.33 24.52 22.64
CA ARG A 348 -16.39 24.62 21.66
C ARG A 348 -15.85 25.19 20.37
N ILE A 349 -16.00 24.45 19.30
CA ILE A 349 -15.45 24.79 17.97
C ILE A 349 -16.49 24.60 16.87
N THR A 350 -16.34 25.39 15.81
CA THR A 350 -17.04 25.16 14.54
C THR A 350 -16.08 24.57 13.52
N VAL A 351 -16.51 23.53 12.85
CA VAL A 351 -15.73 22.85 11.80
C VAL A 351 -16.43 22.90 10.46
N GLU A 352 -15.66 22.88 9.39
CA GLU A 352 -16.14 22.81 8.02
C GLU A 352 -15.70 21.48 7.40
N LEU A 353 -16.64 20.74 6.83
CA LEU A 353 -16.37 19.57 5.99
C LEU A 353 -16.43 20.03 4.52
N SER A 354 -15.28 20.31 3.91
CA SER A 354 -15.23 20.73 2.51
C SER A 354 -15.85 19.69 1.59
N ARG A 355 -16.71 20.09 0.63
CA ARG A 355 -17.31 19.19 -0.37
C ARG A 355 -16.27 18.37 -1.13
N GLN A 356 -15.13 18.97 -1.43
CA GLN A 356 -14.05 18.34 -2.18
C GLN A 356 -13.27 17.31 -1.36
N ALA A 357 -13.27 17.45 -0.03
CA ALA A 357 -12.62 16.53 0.89
C ALA A 357 -13.48 15.31 1.24
N ILE A 358 -14.80 15.42 0.98
CA ILE A 358 -15.75 14.34 1.23
C ILE A 358 -15.70 13.33 0.08
N HIS A 359 -15.37 12.08 0.41
CA HIS A 359 -15.51 10.95 -0.50
C HIS A 359 -16.69 10.08 -0.07
N VAL A 360 -17.58 9.74 -1.02
CA VAL A 360 -18.80 8.97 -0.74
C VAL A 360 -18.62 7.55 -1.27
N ILE A 361 -18.78 6.58 -0.38
CA ILE A 361 -18.67 5.16 -0.70
C ILE A 361 -20.06 4.52 -0.68
N HIS A 362 -20.39 3.80 -1.74
CA HIS A 362 -21.60 2.97 -1.78
C HIS A 362 -21.38 1.66 -1.01
N PRO A 363 -22.33 1.20 -0.16
CA PRO A 363 -22.16 -0.04 0.62
C PRO A 363 -22.17 -1.32 -0.22
N ARG A 364 -22.53 -1.27 -1.50
CA ARG A 364 -22.37 -2.43 -2.37
C ARG A 364 -20.89 -2.76 -2.47
N GLU A 365 -20.49 -3.87 -1.87
CA GLU A 365 -19.22 -4.51 -2.16
C GLU A 365 -19.17 -4.75 -3.67
N THR A 366 -18.38 -3.96 -4.37
CA THR A 366 -18.07 -4.26 -5.77
C THR A 366 -17.26 -5.55 -5.71
N PRO A 367 -17.73 -6.68 -6.27
CA PRO A 367 -16.88 -7.86 -6.36
C PRO A 367 -15.59 -7.42 -7.05
N ALA A 368 -14.45 -7.88 -6.54
CA ALA A 368 -13.15 -7.66 -7.16
C ALA A 368 -13.30 -7.96 -8.68
N PRO A 369 -12.74 -7.12 -9.57
CA PRO A 369 -12.86 -7.34 -10.99
C PRO A 369 -12.35 -8.75 -11.29
N THR A 370 -13.24 -9.65 -11.63
CA THR A 370 -12.88 -10.94 -12.23
C THR A 370 -12.34 -10.61 -13.61
N LEU A 371 -11.03 -10.35 -13.68
CA LEU A 371 -10.36 -10.31 -14.97
C LEU A 371 -10.56 -11.68 -15.62
N PRO A 372 -10.93 -11.73 -16.89
CA PRO A 372 -11.07 -12.99 -17.60
C PRO A 372 -9.76 -13.77 -17.45
N LEU A 373 -9.87 -15.05 -17.12
CA LEU A 373 -8.77 -16.00 -17.19
C LEU A 373 -7.98 -15.69 -18.45
N CYS A 374 -6.66 -15.46 -18.34
CA CYS A 374 -5.75 -15.06 -19.41
C CYS A 374 -6.27 -15.43 -20.80
N SER A 375 -6.56 -14.45 -21.64
CA SER A 375 -6.84 -14.75 -23.04
C SER A 375 -5.68 -15.56 -23.59
N PRO A 376 -5.90 -16.70 -24.24
CA PRO A 376 -4.82 -17.52 -24.76
C PRO A 376 -3.97 -16.62 -25.65
N CYS A 377 -2.69 -16.49 -25.28
CA CYS A 377 -1.70 -15.77 -26.08
C CYS A 377 -1.78 -16.33 -27.50
N ALA A 378 -2.36 -15.54 -28.41
CA ALA A 378 -2.51 -15.96 -29.79
C ALA A 378 -1.14 -16.32 -30.32
N SER A 379 -0.99 -17.58 -30.66
CA SER A 379 0.18 -18.17 -31.27
C SER A 379 0.64 -17.30 -32.47
N ARG A 380 1.72 -16.53 -32.28
CA ARG A 380 2.57 -16.21 -33.42
C ARG A 380 3.44 -17.46 -33.63
N GLN A 381 3.03 -18.28 -34.55
CA GLN A 381 3.93 -19.26 -35.19
C GLN A 381 4.99 -18.52 -36.00
N PRO A 382 6.20 -19.13 -36.17
CA PRO A 382 7.39 -18.52 -36.70
C PRO A 382 7.27 -17.99 -38.12
#